data_1663fc965cadc47d228eec57ff6d5603
#
_entry.id   1663fc965cadc47d228eec57ff6d5603
#
_cell.length_a   1.000
_cell.length_b   1.000
_cell.length_c   1.000
_cell.angle_alpha   90.00
_cell.angle_beta   90.00
_cell.angle_gamma   90.00
#
_symmetry.space_group_name_H-M   'P 1'
#
loop_
_entity.id
_entity.type
_entity.pdbx_description
1 polymer ?
#
loop_
_entity_poly.entity_id
_entity_poly.type
_entity_poly.pdbx_seq_one_letter_code
_entity_poly.pdbx_strand_id
1 'polypeptide(L)'
;MTVDDFKFLPKSFRFMYEDIQIEVDGPVWAPFEKPLSESTIAVLSSAGIFVRDTQAPFDVEREKREPTWGDPSWRTIPRDIPQDKVDAAHLHINTAHVKQDIGTALGLRALAALEEKGVIGQLAMENYSVMGYQEHGCGVWQSKTGPEIIAHLKQHAVDALLLAPA
;
A
#
# COMPACT_ATOMS: atom_id res chain seq x y z
N MET A 1 -19.67 -6.72 -20.20
CA MET A 1 -19.33 -5.29 -20.46
C MET A 1 -17.81 -5.22 -20.36
N THR A 2 -17.14 -4.95 -21.47
CA THR A 2 -15.68 -4.81 -21.49
C THR A 2 -15.35 -3.41 -20.98
N VAL A 3 -14.56 -3.30 -19.94
CA VAL A 3 -14.05 -2.03 -19.45
C VAL A 3 -12.92 -1.59 -20.36
N ASP A 4 -12.95 -0.35 -20.85
CA ASP A 4 -11.81 0.24 -21.56
C ASP A 4 -10.87 0.84 -20.50
N ASP A 5 -9.87 0.04 -20.10
CA ASP A 5 -8.91 0.39 -19.06
C ASP A 5 -8.07 1.63 -19.42
N PHE A 6 -7.99 1.96 -20.71
CA PHE A 6 -7.23 3.11 -21.22
C PHE A 6 -8.08 4.37 -21.45
N LYS A 7 -9.37 4.33 -21.16
CA LYS A 7 -10.30 5.44 -21.45
C LYS A 7 -9.84 6.79 -20.88
N PHE A 8 -9.24 6.80 -19.71
CA PHE A 8 -8.79 8.00 -19.01
C PHE A 8 -7.27 8.25 -19.11
N LEU A 9 -6.54 7.34 -19.77
CA LEU A 9 -5.10 7.50 -19.98
C LEU A 9 -4.85 8.48 -21.13
N PRO A 10 -3.97 9.52 -20.97
CA PRO A 10 -3.58 10.36 -22.09
C PRO A 10 -3.04 9.53 -23.25
N LYS A 11 -3.43 9.84 -24.48
CA LYS A 11 -3.04 9.08 -25.67
C LYS A 11 -1.52 8.93 -25.84
N SER A 12 -0.75 9.93 -25.36
CA SER A 12 0.70 9.92 -25.36
C SER A 12 1.33 8.87 -24.43
N PHE A 13 0.58 8.33 -23.48
CA PHE A 13 1.05 7.28 -22.57
C PHE A 13 0.54 5.88 -22.91
N ARG A 14 -0.47 5.80 -23.78
CA ARG A 14 -1.13 4.55 -24.12
C ARG A 14 -0.14 3.49 -24.63
N PHE A 15 0.80 3.87 -25.50
CA PHE A 15 1.81 2.96 -26.05
C PHE A 15 2.71 2.29 -24.98
N MET A 16 2.81 2.88 -23.80
CA MET A 16 3.61 2.31 -22.69
C MET A 16 2.93 1.12 -22.02
N TYR A 17 1.62 0.95 -22.25
CA TYR A 17 0.81 -0.05 -21.54
C TYR A 17 0.06 -1.00 -22.47
N GLU A 18 -0.15 -0.64 -23.75
CA GLU A 18 -0.98 -1.44 -24.70
C GLU A 18 -0.42 -2.83 -24.95
N ASP A 19 0.90 -2.97 -24.95
CA ASP A 19 1.60 -4.22 -25.25
C ASP A 19 2.09 -4.98 -24.00
N ILE A 20 1.73 -4.50 -22.80
CA ILE A 20 2.10 -5.21 -21.57
C ILE A 20 1.24 -6.47 -21.46
N GLN A 21 1.88 -7.61 -21.64
CA GLN A 21 1.29 -8.90 -21.33
C GLN A 21 1.62 -9.26 -19.89
N ILE A 22 0.60 -9.35 -19.05
CA ILE A 22 0.75 -9.83 -17.67
C ILE A 22 0.62 -11.35 -17.74
N GLU A 23 1.73 -12.05 -17.59
CA GLU A 23 1.71 -13.49 -17.38
C GLU A 23 1.31 -13.76 -15.92
N VAL A 24 0.18 -14.42 -15.73
CA VAL A 24 -0.32 -14.81 -14.41
C VAL A 24 -0.20 -16.32 -14.28
N ASP A 25 0.80 -16.78 -13.54
CA ASP A 25 1.03 -18.19 -13.25
C ASP A 25 0.12 -18.69 -12.11
N GLY A 26 -1.20 -18.58 -12.29
CA GLY A 26 -2.18 -19.06 -11.31
C GLY A 26 -2.91 -17.95 -10.55
N PRO A 27 -3.66 -18.28 -9.49
CA PRO A 27 -4.45 -17.30 -8.74
C PRO A 27 -3.54 -16.34 -7.97
N VAL A 28 -3.82 -15.03 -8.10
CA VAL A 28 -3.04 -13.95 -7.45
C VAL A 28 -3.36 -13.77 -5.96
N TRP A 29 -4.30 -14.53 -5.41
CA TRP A 29 -4.62 -14.50 -3.98
C TRP A 29 -4.71 -15.91 -3.40
N ALA A 30 -4.46 -16.00 -2.08
CA ALA A 30 -4.74 -17.23 -1.32
C ALA A 30 -6.26 -17.39 -1.09
N PRO A 31 -6.78 -18.63 -1.00
CA PRO A 31 -8.16 -18.88 -0.59
C PRO A 31 -8.46 -18.20 0.75
N PHE A 32 -9.60 -17.53 0.83
CA PHE A 32 -10.05 -16.84 2.02
C PHE A 32 -11.43 -17.37 2.42
N GLU A 33 -11.47 -18.25 3.43
CA GLU A 33 -12.68 -18.95 3.88
C GLU A 33 -13.22 -18.41 5.20
N LYS A 34 -12.39 -17.69 5.98
CA LYS A 34 -12.76 -17.13 7.27
C LYS A 34 -13.78 -15.99 7.09
N PRO A 35 -14.88 -15.95 7.87
CA PRO A 35 -15.83 -14.86 7.81
C PRO A 35 -15.15 -13.50 8.10
N LEU A 36 -15.49 -12.45 7.36
CA LEU A 36 -14.91 -11.11 7.58
C LEU A 36 -15.14 -10.61 9.01
N SER A 37 -16.31 -10.92 9.60
CA SER A 37 -16.64 -10.56 10.99
C SER A 37 -15.77 -11.25 12.06
N GLU A 38 -14.95 -12.21 11.67
CA GLU A 38 -14.01 -12.90 12.54
C GLU A 38 -12.55 -12.60 12.17
N SER A 39 -12.35 -11.87 11.08
CA SER A 39 -11.04 -11.69 10.46
C SER A 39 -10.33 -10.43 10.92
N THR A 40 -9.02 -10.52 11.10
CA THR A 40 -8.12 -9.38 11.29
C THR A 40 -7.67 -8.87 9.93
N ILE A 41 -7.98 -7.61 9.64
CA ILE A 41 -7.68 -6.95 8.37
C ILE A 41 -6.57 -5.92 8.58
N ALA A 42 -5.52 -5.98 7.78
CA ALA A 42 -4.52 -4.91 7.67
C ALA A 42 -4.65 -4.17 6.33
N VAL A 43 -4.07 -2.98 6.26
CA VAL A 43 -3.99 -2.19 5.02
C VAL A 43 -2.53 -1.96 4.66
N LEU A 44 -2.23 -2.03 3.37
CA LEU A 44 -0.96 -1.57 2.80
C LEU A 44 -1.25 -0.48 1.77
N SER A 45 -0.64 0.70 1.97
CA SER A 45 -0.71 1.80 1.01
C SER A 45 0.63 2.03 0.32
N SER A 46 0.59 2.39 -0.96
CA SER A 46 1.77 2.77 -1.73
C SER A 46 2.06 4.29 -1.69
N ALA A 47 1.42 5.04 -0.80
CA ALA A 47 1.53 6.51 -0.72
C ALA A 47 2.79 7.03 -0.01
N GLY A 48 3.75 6.18 0.36
CA GLY A 48 4.98 6.60 1.02
C GLY A 48 4.77 7.23 2.40
N ILE A 49 3.80 6.73 3.17
CA ILE A 49 3.44 7.25 4.50
C ILE A 49 4.47 6.79 5.53
N PHE A 50 4.82 7.67 6.46
CA PHE A 50 5.68 7.35 7.60
C PHE A 50 5.26 8.13 8.86
N VAL A 51 5.64 7.64 10.03
CA VAL A 51 5.38 8.30 11.32
C VAL A 51 6.45 9.36 11.56
N ARG A 52 6.03 10.64 11.62
CA ARG A 52 6.92 11.78 11.87
C ARG A 52 7.68 11.59 13.19
N ASP A 53 8.89 12.06 13.23
CA ASP A 53 9.82 12.06 14.36
C ASP A 53 10.35 10.68 14.80
N THR A 54 9.73 9.58 14.37
CA THR A 54 10.13 8.23 14.78
C THR A 54 10.60 7.33 13.64
N GLN A 55 10.19 7.63 12.41
CA GLN A 55 10.58 6.86 11.22
C GLN A 55 11.30 7.77 10.21
N ALA A 56 12.30 7.22 9.56
CA ALA A 56 12.93 7.90 8.43
C ALA A 56 11.95 8.01 7.25
N PRO A 57 11.89 9.15 6.53
CA PRO A 57 11.15 9.25 5.29
C PRO A 57 11.68 8.25 4.25
N PHE A 58 10.89 7.98 3.22
CA PHE A 58 11.38 7.28 2.03
C PHE A 58 12.36 8.18 1.27
N ASP A 59 13.35 7.58 0.59
CA ASP A 59 14.47 8.33 -0.04
C ASP A 59 14.07 8.91 -1.41
N VAL A 60 13.17 9.87 -1.39
CA VAL A 60 12.74 10.60 -2.60
C VAL A 60 13.88 11.41 -3.24
N GLU A 61 14.93 11.75 -2.49
CA GLU A 61 16.08 12.48 -3.05
C GLU A 61 16.92 11.55 -3.92
N ARG A 62 17.07 10.29 -3.55
CA ARG A 62 17.68 9.30 -4.43
C ARG A 62 16.84 9.02 -5.65
N GLU A 63 15.53 8.86 -5.48
CA GLU A 63 14.58 8.64 -6.58
C GLU A 63 14.64 9.76 -7.64
N LYS A 64 14.78 11.02 -7.21
CA LYS A 64 14.99 12.16 -8.12
C LYS A 64 16.27 12.07 -8.93
N ARG A 65 17.34 11.55 -8.34
CA ARG A 65 18.66 11.43 -9.01
C ARG A 65 18.76 10.18 -9.87
N GLU A 66 18.07 9.14 -9.50
CA GLU A 66 18.08 7.82 -10.13
C GLU A 66 16.63 7.45 -10.54
N PRO A 67 16.11 7.98 -11.67
CA PRO A 67 14.67 7.85 -12.02
C PRO A 67 14.16 6.42 -12.23
N THR A 68 15.08 5.44 -12.32
CA THR A 68 14.74 4.02 -12.44
C THR A 68 14.79 3.27 -11.11
N TRP A 69 15.15 3.97 -10.02
CA TRP A 69 15.19 3.40 -8.67
C TRP A 69 13.96 3.82 -7.87
N GLY A 70 13.39 2.88 -7.12
CA GLY A 70 12.35 3.16 -6.12
C GLY A 70 12.78 2.62 -4.76
N ASP A 71 12.42 3.33 -3.68
CA ASP A 71 12.76 2.91 -2.32
C ASP A 71 12.04 1.60 -1.97
N PRO A 72 12.74 0.46 -1.82
CA PRO A 72 12.11 -0.82 -1.52
C PRO A 72 11.79 -1.02 -0.05
N SER A 73 12.09 -0.05 0.80
CA SER A 73 11.80 -0.14 2.23
C SER A 73 10.31 -0.04 2.54
N TRP A 74 9.92 -0.42 3.74
CA TRP A 74 8.54 -0.35 4.21
C TRP A 74 8.45 0.23 5.61
N ARG A 75 7.25 0.68 5.99
CA ARG A 75 6.95 1.25 7.31
C ARG A 75 5.71 0.60 7.90
N THR A 76 5.66 0.49 9.22
CA THR A 76 4.42 0.19 9.95
C THR A 76 3.73 1.47 10.35
N ILE A 77 2.42 1.50 10.24
CA ILE A 77 1.58 2.63 10.61
C ILE A 77 0.59 2.13 11.69
N PRO A 78 0.65 2.64 12.92
CA PRO A 78 -0.29 2.28 13.97
C PRO A 78 -1.74 2.58 13.57
N ARG A 79 -2.68 1.71 13.94
CA ARG A 79 -4.11 1.89 13.64
C ARG A 79 -4.72 3.19 14.18
N ASP A 80 -4.19 3.68 15.27
CA ASP A 80 -4.64 4.87 16.02
C ASP A 80 -3.69 6.07 15.88
N ILE A 81 -2.86 6.07 14.82
CA ILE A 81 -1.91 7.17 14.60
C ILE A 81 -2.59 8.53 14.62
N PRO A 82 -2.12 9.49 15.45
CA PRO A 82 -2.61 10.87 15.39
C PRO A 82 -2.27 11.52 14.05
N GLN A 83 -3.21 12.29 13.49
CA GLN A 83 -3.03 12.92 12.18
C GLN A 83 -1.81 13.86 12.13
N ASP A 84 -1.49 14.55 13.20
CA ASP A 84 -0.32 15.43 13.32
C ASP A 84 1.02 14.67 13.30
N LYS A 85 1.00 13.34 13.48
CA LYS A 85 2.17 12.46 13.34
C LYS A 85 2.28 11.83 11.96
N VAL A 86 1.32 12.02 11.10
CA VAL A 86 1.35 11.51 9.72
C VAL A 86 2.23 12.42 8.86
N ASP A 87 3.15 11.81 8.11
CA ASP A 87 3.85 12.46 7.00
C ASP A 87 3.93 11.50 5.81
N ALA A 88 4.24 12.02 4.63
CA ALA A 88 4.38 11.23 3.42
C ALA A 88 5.48 11.79 2.51
N ALA A 89 6.28 10.88 1.95
CA ALA A 89 7.33 11.18 0.99
C ALA A 89 7.04 10.40 -0.30
N HIS A 90 6.60 11.10 -1.36
CA HIS A 90 6.25 10.51 -2.64
C HIS A 90 6.34 11.56 -3.75
N LEU A 91 6.95 11.25 -4.90
CA LEU A 91 7.16 12.21 -5.99
C LEU A 91 5.93 12.39 -6.89
N HIS A 92 5.06 11.40 -6.99
CA HIS A 92 4.02 11.34 -8.01
C HIS A 92 2.60 11.59 -7.49
N ILE A 93 2.42 11.83 -6.19
CA ILE A 93 1.14 12.19 -5.59
C ILE A 93 1.22 13.52 -4.85
N ASN A 94 0.07 14.17 -4.64
CA ASN A 94 0.00 15.34 -3.76
C ASN A 94 -0.03 14.91 -2.29
N THR A 95 1.12 14.84 -1.66
CA THR A 95 1.26 14.42 -0.25
C THR A 95 0.54 15.34 0.75
N ALA A 96 0.17 16.57 0.34
CA ALA A 96 -0.59 17.48 1.21
C ALA A 96 -1.94 16.90 1.64
N HIS A 97 -2.60 16.13 0.77
CA HIS A 97 -3.87 15.48 1.11
C HIS A 97 -3.69 14.43 2.20
N VAL A 98 -2.64 13.60 2.12
CA VAL A 98 -2.33 12.57 3.13
C VAL A 98 -1.97 13.22 4.47
N LYS A 99 -1.20 14.33 4.43
CA LYS A 99 -0.83 15.11 5.63
C LYS A 99 -2.02 15.80 6.28
N GLN A 100 -3.05 16.11 5.52
CA GLN A 100 -4.30 16.67 6.02
C GLN A 100 -5.24 15.58 6.54
N ASP A 101 -5.37 14.47 5.83
CA ASP A 101 -6.19 13.32 6.20
C ASP A 101 -5.58 12.02 5.66
N ILE A 102 -5.07 11.18 6.56
CA ILE A 102 -4.51 9.86 6.22
C ILE A 102 -5.55 8.97 5.54
N GLY A 103 -6.84 9.20 5.79
CA GLY A 103 -7.93 8.46 5.18
C GLY A 103 -7.97 8.53 3.65
N THR A 104 -7.32 9.52 3.04
CA THR A 104 -7.20 9.66 1.58
C THR A 104 -6.33 8.57 0.94
N ALA A 105 -5.43 7.94 1.70
CA ALA A 105 -4.49 6.93 1.20
C ALA A 105 -4.47 5.65 2.06
N LEU A 106 -4.92 5.72 3.32
CA LEU A 106 -4.91 4.60 4.25
C LEU A 106 -6.17 4.66 5.12
N GLY A 107 -7.23 4.01 4.69
CA GLY A 107 -8.59 4.13 5.23
C GLY A 107 -8.81 3.58 6.65
N LEU A 108 -7.90 3.85 7.61
CA LEU A 108 -7.91 3.27 8.96
C LEU A 108 -9.21 3.58 9.72
N ARG A 109 -9.70 4.83 9.67
CA ARG A 109 -10.93 5.23 10.36
C ARG A 109 -12.16 4.53 9.79
N ALA A 110 -12.19 4.31 8.48
CA ALA A 110 -13.29 3.59 7.82
C ALA A 110 -13.31 2.12 8.26
N LEU A 111 -12.15 1.48 8.32
CA LEU A 111 -12.04 0.10 8.79
C LEU A 111 -12.33 -0.03 10.29
N ALA A 112 -11.89 0.91 11.12
CA ALA A 112 -12.26 0.93 12.53
C ALA A 112 -13.79 1.05 12.73
N ALA A 113 -14.46 1.86 11.91
CA ALA A 113 -15.92 1.95 11.92
C ALA A 113 -16.62 0.66 11.43
N LEU A 114 -15.98 -0.12 10.55
CA LEU A 114 -16.48 -1.44 10.15
C LEU A 114 -16.26 -2.48 11.25
N GLU A 115 -15.18 -2.40 12.00
CA GLU A 115 -14.93 -3.22 13.20
C GLU A 115 -16.00 -2.93 14.28
N GLU A 116 -16.27 -1.67 14.60
CA GLU A 116 -17.33 -1.27 15.55
C GLU A 116 -18.72 -1.78 15.16
N LYS A 117 -18.98 -1.92 13.86
CA LYS A 117 -20.24 -2.47 13.34
C LYS A 117 -20.25 -4.01 13.24
N GLY A 118 -19.15 -4.68 13.59
CA GLY A 118 -19.02 -6.13 13.47
C GLY A 118 -18.97 -6.64 12.02
N VAL A 119 -18.68 -5.78 11.05
CA VAL A 119 -18.53 -6.17 9.63
C VAL A 119 -17.20 -6.88 9.41
N ILE A 120 -16.14 -6.41 10.08
CA ILE A 120 -14.85 -7.09 10.18
C ILE A 120 -14.61 -7.44 11.65
N GLY A 121 -13.77 -8.47 11.89
CA GLY A 121 -13.45 -8.88 13.26
C GLY A 121 -12.57 -7.87 13.95
N GLN A 122 -11.50 -7.43 13.29
CA GLN A 122 -10.55 -6.47 13.84
C GLN A 122 -9.78 -5.74 12.73
N LEU A 123 -9.56 -4.43 12.91
CA LEU A 123 -8.48 -3.73 12.20
C LEU A 123 -7.14 -4.05 12.90
N ALA A 124 -6.15 -4.49 12.15
CA ALA A 124 -4.82 -4.81 12.68
C ALA A 124 -4.21 -3.60 13.42
N MET A 125 -3.47 -3.88 14.49
CA MET A 125 -2.79 -2.83 15.29
C MET A 125 -1.75 -2.07 14.48
N GLU A 126 -1.12 -2.76 13.51
CA GLU A 126 -0.16 -2.18 12.58
C GLU A 126 -0.60 -2.39 11.14
N ASN A 127 -0.47 -1.36 10.36
CA ASN A 127 -0.75 -1.31 8.93
C ASN A 127 0.54 -0.94 8.20
N TYR A 128 0.53 -0.91 6.87
CA TYR A 128 1.77 -0.89 6.11
C TYR A 128 1.81 0.25 5.11
N SER A 129 2.99 0.79 4.91
CA SER A 129 3.24 1.76 3.85
C SER A 129 4.54 1.45 3.12
N VAL A 130 4.49 1.65 1.81
CA VAL A 130 5.59 1.44 0.86
C VAL A 130 5.59 2.57 -0.16
N MET A 131 6.63 2.64 -1.01
CA MET A 131 6.63 3.47 -2.20
C MET A 131 5.92 2.75 -3.35
N GLY A 132 5.09 3.47 -4.09
CA GLY A 132 4.37 2.94 -5.25
C GLY A 132 5.27 2.68 -6.44
N TYR A 133 6.25 3.54 -6.67
CA TYR A 133 7.25 3.34 -7.68
C TYR A 133 8.35 2.40 -7.18
N GLN A 134 8.69 1.40 -7.98
CA GLN A 134 9.74 0.43 -7.71
C GLN A 134 10.62 0.23 -8.95
N GLU A 135 11.83 -0.24 -8.75
CA GLU A 135 12.73 -0.55 -9.86
C GLU A 135 12.15 -1.63 -10.79
N HIS A 136 12.55 -1.60 -12.05
CA HIS A 136 12.10 -2.60 -13.03
C HIS A 136 12.42 -4.03 -12.55
N GLY A 137 11.41 -4.91 -12.62
CA GLY A 137 11.51 -6.31 -12.17
C GLY A 137 11.32 -6.52 -10.66
N CYS A 138 11.24 -5.46 -9.86
CA CYS A 138 10.93 -5.54 -8.42
C CYS A 138 11.78 -6.54 -7.63
N GLY A 139 13.06 -6.72 -7.98
CA GLY A 139 13.92 -7.78 -7.44
C GLY A 139 14.07 -7.75 -5.92
N VAL A 140 14.27 -6.56 -5.34
CA VAL A 140 14.36 -6.39 -3.86
C VAL A 140 13.00 -6.65 -3.21
N TRP A 141 11.91 -6.26 -3.85
CA TRP A 141 10.56 -6.54 -3.37
C TRP A 141 10.28 -8.03 -3.28
N GLN A 142 10.62 -8.78 -4.33
CA GLN A 142 10.40 -10.23 -4.39
C GLN A 142 11.27 -10.99 -3.40
N SER A 143 12.54 -10.58 -3.27
CA SER A 143 13.51 -11.33 -2.46
C SER A 143 13.57 -10.93 -0.99
N LYS A 144 13.13 -9.72 -0.63
CA LYS A 144 13.27 -9.18 0.73
C LYS A 144 11.99 -8.54 1.24
N THR A 145 11.54 -7.44 0.65
CA THR A 145 10.45 -6.59 1.21
C THR A 145 9.14 -7.35 1.34
N GLY A 146 8.71 -8.05 0.29
CA GLY A 146 7.50 -8.88 0.32
C GLY A 146 7.56 -9.98 1.38
N PRO A 147 8.62 -10.82 1.41
CA PRO A 147 8.82 -11.80 2.47
C PRO A 147 8.82 -11.23 3.88
N GLU A 148 9.45 -10.07 4.12
CA GLU A 148 9.47 -9.41 5.43
C GLU A 148 8.05 -8.97 5.85
N ILE A 149 7.29 -8.32 4.96
CA ILE A 149 5.91 -7.90 5.23
C ILE A 149 5.03 -9.13 5.50
N ILE A 150 5.16 -10.20 4.71
CA ILE A 150 4.41 -11.45 4.91
C ILE A 150 4.72 -12.07 6.27
N ALA A 151 6.00 -12.12 6.67
CA ALA A 151 6.40 -12.64 7.97
C ALA A 151 5.78 -11.82 9.11
N HIS A 152 5.80 -10.49 8.97
CA HIS A 152 5.22 -9.57 9.94
C HIS A 152 3.69 -9.73 10.05
N LEU A 153 2.98 -9.81 8.92
CA LEU A 153 1.54 -10.08 8.87
C LEU A 153 1.17 -11.39 9.60
N LYS A 154 1.93 -12.46 9.35
CA LYS A 154 1.74 -13.76 10.01
C LYS A 154 1.99 -13.71 11.51
N GLN A 155 3.05 -12.99 11.94
CA GLN A 155 3.38 -12.80 13.36
C GLN A 155 2.25 -12.09 14.10
N HIS A 156 1.54 -11.17 13.44
CA HIS A 156 0.43 -10.40 14.01
C HIS A 156 -0.95 -11.02 13.72
N ALA A 157 -0.98 -12.28 13.27
CA ALA A 157 -2.21 -13.03 12.99
C ALA A 157 -3.19 -12.28 12.08
N VAL A 158 -2.68 -11.57 11.07
CA VAL A 158 -3.49 -10.90 10.05
C VAL A 158 -4.02 -11.94 9.07
N ASP A 159 -5.33 -11.94 8.85
CA ASP A 159 -6.02 -12.86 7.98
C ASP A 159 -6.10 -12.36 6.54
N ALA A 160 -6.25 -11.06 6.35
CA ALA A 160 -6.30 -10.45 5.01
C ALA A 160 -5.61 -9.09 4.97
N LEU A 161 -5.01 -8.79 3.82
CA LEU A 161 -4.35 -7.51 3.52
C LEU A 161 -5.13 -6.78 2.43
N LEU A 162 -5.65 -5.60 2.77
CA LEU A 162 -6.26 -4.69 1.80
C LEU A 162 -5.16 -3.84 1.16
N LEU A 163 -5.07 -3.84 -0.16
CA LEU A 163 -4.13 -3.02 -0.91
C LEU A 163 -4.80 -1.70 -1.32
N ALA A 164 -4.19 -0.59 -0.92
CA ALA A 164 -4.63 0.77 -1.23
C ALA A 164 -3.55 1.46 -2.09
N PRO A 165 -3.58 1.27 -3.41
CA PRO A 165 -2.64 1.92 -4.32
C PRO A 165 -2.89 3.43 -4.36
N ALA A 166 -1.80 4.23 -4.48
CA ALA A 166 -1.82 5.68 -4.57
C ALA A 166 -0.96 6.17 -5.76
#